data_7f43695f9acd550534bd0bb09a68e857
#
_entry.id   7f43695f9acd550534bd0bb09a68e857
#
_cell.length_a   1.000
_cell.length_b   1.000
_cell.length_c   1.000
_cell.angle_alpha   90.00
_cell.angle_beta   90.00
_cell.angle_gamma   90.00
#
_symmetry.space_group_name_H-M   'P 1'
#
loop_
_entity.id
_entity.type
_entity.pdbx_description
1 polymer ?
#
loop_
_entity_poly.entity_id
_entity_poly.type
_entity_poly.pdbx_seq_one_letter_code
_entity_poly.pdbx_strand_id
1 'polypeptide(L)'
;MSKKPLLICVVGATAIGKTTLSIALAKAFDTEIISADSRQFYTSMNIGTAVPSTQELAAAPHHFIQHKSIFDTYSVGDFEREALLKLDTLFSEKSTAILVGGSGLYVDAVVNGLDHFPNIAKEIREALNTQLDNNGLQLLQQELMRVDPLYYKSMDTENPRRVIRALEIYRATGKPYSSFLNVKSANRNFKTLYIGLSAERPIVYERINKRVDIMLENGLLEEVKKLYPNRDLNALQTVAYRELFQYFDGTLSLEKAVEEIKKNTRRFAKRQGTWFRKNQHIHWFDYTTNSEAIIEFIKEKNAQN
;
A
#
# COMPACT_ATOMS: atom_id res chain seq x y z
N MET A 1 -0.94 -34.47 -9.31
CA MET A 1 -1.33 -33.25 -8.56
C MET A 1 -1.36 -32.11 -9.55
N SER A 2 -2.44 -31.32 -9.63
CA SER A 2 -2.49 -30.16 -10.52
C SER A 2 -1.44 -29.13 -10.07
N LYS A 3 -0.75 -28.53 -11.04
CA LYS A 3 0.27 -27.49 -10.76
C LYS A 3 -0.44 -26.30 -10.10
N LYS A 4 0.07 -25.84 -8.94
CA LYS A 4 -0.48 -24.64 -8.29
C LYS A 4 -0.39 -23.44 -9.23
N PRO A 5 -1.42 -22.58 -9.32
CA PRO A 5 -1.38 -21.36 -10.11
C PRO A 5 -0.32 -20.39 -9.61
N LEU A 6 0.09 -19.44 -10.46
CA LEU A 6 1.15 -18.49 -10.20
C LEU A 6 0.59 -17.08 -9.95
N LEU A 7 0.91 -16.49 -8.80
CA LEU A 7 0.72 -15.06 -8.52
C LEU A 7 2.03 -14.31 -8.79
N ILE A 8 2.05 -13.45 -9.81
CA ILE A 8 3.18 -12.57 -10.11
C ILE A 8 2.99 -11.25 -9.33
N CYS A 9 3.87 -10.96 -8.39
CA CYS A 9 3.85 -9.73 -7.61
C CYS A 9 4.79 -8.69 -8.19
N VAL A 10 4.25 -7.64 -8.83
CA VAL A 10 5.04 -6.51 -9.37
C VAL A 10 5.16 -5.42 -8.33
N VAL A 11 6.36 -5.23 -7.79
CA VAL A 11 6.62 -4.34 -6.65
C VAL A 11 7.72 -3.31 -6.95
N GLY A 12 7.83 -2.28 -6.12
CA GLY A 12 8.84 -1.23 -6.24
C GLY A 12 8.31 0.14 -5.87
N ALA A 13 9.16 1.14 -5.95
CA ALA A 13 8.83 2.53 -5.60
C ALA A 13 7.72 3.11 -6.49
N THR A 14 7.05 4.16 -6.00
CA THR A 14 6.17 4.96 -6.87
C THR A 14 6.97 5.57 -8.02
N ALA A 15 6.30 5.84 -9.14
CA ALA A 15 6.87 6.40 -10.37
C ALA A 15 7.92 5.52 -11.10
N ILE A 16 8.12 4.24 -10.73
CA ILE A 16 9.16 3.39 -11.31
C ILE A 16 8.75 2.70 -12.63
N GLY A 17 7.45 2.62 -12.96
CA GLY A 17 6.98 1.95 -14.19
C GLY A 17 6.19 0.66 -13.95
N LYS A 18 5.75 0.38 -12.70
CA LYS A 18 5.02 -0.86 -12.38
C LYS A 18 3.75 -1.07 -13.22
N THR A 19 2.97 -0.02 -13.46
CA THR A 19 1.73 -0.10 -14.25
C THR A 19 2.00 -0.59 -15.67
N THR A 20 2.97 -0.01 -16.35
CA THR A 20 3.36 -0.40 -17.70
C THR A 20 3.79 -1.87 -17.75
N LEU A 21 4.64 -2.31 -16.81
CA LEU A 21 5.07 -3.70 -16.74
C LEU A 21 3.90 -4.64 -16.45
N SER A 22 3.02 -4.30 -15.49
CA SER A 22 1.88 -5.17 -15.14
C SER A 22 0.92 -5.35 -16.30
N ILE A 23 0.70 -4.32 -17.12
CA ILE A 23 -0.12 -4.41 -18.35
C ILE A 23 0.57 -5.33 -19.38
N ALA A 24 1.88 -5.19 -19.59
CA ALA A 24 2.62 -6.07 -20.50
C ALA A 24 2.53 -7.54 -20.05
N LEU A 25 2.69 -7.79 -18.74
CA LEU A 25 2.54 -9.13 -18.16
C LEU A 25 1.11 -9.66 -18.29
N ALA A 26 0.08 -8.83 -18.03
CA ALA A 26 -1.32 -9.24 -18.16
C ALA A 26 -1.64 -9.71 -19.58
N LYS A 27 -1.15 -8.99 -20.59
CA LYS A 27 -1.30 -9.38 -22.00
C LYS A 27 -0.54 -10.66 -22.33
N ALA A 28 0.71 -10.79 -21.86
CA ALA A 28 1.57 -11.95 -22.18
C ALA A 28 1.08 -13.26 -21.55
N PHE A 29 0.43 -13.19 -20.37
CA PHE A 29 -0.09 -14.34 -19.63
C PHE A 29 -1.61 -14.48 -19.73
N ASP A 30 -2.27 -13.71 -20.59
CA ASP A 30 -3.73 -13.68 -20.77
C ASP A 30 -4.46 -13.65 -19.43
N THR A 31 -4.19 -12.62 -18.60
CA THR A 31 -4.70 -12.55 -17.23
C THR A 31 -5.08 -11.12 -16.81
N GLU A 32 -5.50 -10.96 -15.57
CA GLU A 32 -5.99 -9.71 -15.00
C GLU A 32 -5.08 -9.21 -13.87
N ILE A 33 -5.22 -7.94 -13.52
CA ILE A 33 -4.38 -7.22 -12.58
C ILE A 33 -5.17 -6.90 -11.32
N ILE A 34 -4.62 -7.25 -10.16
CA ILE A 34 -5.10 -6.84 -8.84
C ILE A 34 -4.21 -5.69 -8.36
N SER A 35 -4.78 -4.49 -8.14
CA SER A 35 -4.04 -3.36 -7.60
C SER A 35 -3.97 -3.44 -6.07
N ALA A 36 -2.76 -3.46 -5.52
CA ALA A 36 -2.46 -3.36 -4.10
C ALA A 36 -1.95 -1.96 -3.73
N ASP A 37 -2.52 -0.92 -4.31
CA ASP A 37 -2.25 0.47 -3.93
C ASP A 37 -3.40 1.01 -3.07
N SER A 38 -3.14 1.15 -1.76
CA SER A 38 -4.15 1.51 -0.77
C SER A 38 -4.79 2.89 -0.97
N ARG A 39 -4.29 3.70 -1.89
CA ARG A 39 -4.86 5.02 -2.18
C ARG A 39 -5.67 5.07 -3.47
N GLN A 40 -5.40 4.15 -4.39
CA GLN A 40 -6.16 4.03 -5.64
C GLN A 40 -7.54 3.37 -5.46
N PHE A 41 -7.89 2.91 -4.26
CA PHE A 41 -9.20 2.31 -3.98
C PHE A 41 -10.36 3.31 -4.08
N TYR A 42 -10.12 4.60 -3.87
CA TYR A 42 -11.15 5.60 -3.65
C TYR A 42 -11.55 6.34 -4.94
N THR A 43 -12.84 6.34 -5.25
CA THR A 43 -13.41 6.89 -6.51
C THR A 43 -13.13 8.37 -6.71
N SER A 44 -13.01 9.15 -5.63
CA SER A 44 -12.81 10.61 -5.70
C SER A 44 -11.35 11.04 -5.70
N MET A 45 -10.41 10.06 -5.62
CA MET A 45 -8.97 10.29 -5.52
C MET A 45 -8.28 9.77 -6.79
N ASN A 46 -8.29 10.55 -7.85
CA ASN A 46 -7.82 10.14 -9.17
C ASN A 46 -6.39 10.62 -9.45
N ILE A 47 -6.20 11.93 -9.55
CA ILE A 47 -4.94 12.55 -9.96
C ILE A 47 -3.88 12.39 -8.87
N GLY A 48 -4.21 12.76 -7.63
CA GLY A 48 -3.28 12.73 -6.50
C GLY A 48 -2.81 11.33 -6.11
N THR A 49 -3.50 10.28 -6.53
CA THR A 49 -3.12 8.89 -6.31
C THR A 49 -2.50 8.21 -7.53
N ALA A 50 -2.41 8.94 -8.64
CA ALA A 50 -1.92 8.41 -9.92
C ALA A 50 -2.65 7.13 -10.35
N VAL A 51 -3.98 7.15 -10.33
CA VAL A 51 -4.79 6.08 -10.91
C VAL A 51 -4.38 5.88 -12.37
N PRO A 52 -4.28 4.64 -12.86
CA PRO A 52 -3.97 4.39 -14.27
C PRO A 52 -4.94 5.12 -15.20
N SER A 53 -4.42 5.63 -16.31
CA SER A 53 -5.21 6.34 -17.34
C SER A 53 -6.29 5.43 -17.93
N THR A 54 -7.30 6.04 -18.57
CA THR A 54 -8.35 5.30 -19.29
C THR A 54 -7.76 4.33 -20.32
N GLN A 55 -6.68 4.73 -21.01
CA GLN A 55 -5.98 3.87 -21.97
C GLN A 55 -5.30 2.68 -21.30
N GLU A 56 -4.67 2.89 -20.13
CA GLU A 56 -4.04 1.82 -19.34
C GLU A 56 -5.09 0.86 -18.77
N LEU A 57 -6.22 1.36 -18.28
CA LEU A 57 -7.33 0.54 -17.79
C LEU A 57 -8.00 -0.27 -18.90
N ALA A 58 -8.11 0.30 -20.10
CA ALA A 58 -8.63 -0.41 -21.27
C ALA A 58 -7.64 -1.47 -21.83
N ALA A 59 -6.34 -1.32 -21.54
CA ALA A 59 -5.30 -2.22 -22.06
C ALA A 59 -5.24 -3.59 -21.36
N ALA A 60 -5.72 -3.68 -20.11
CA ALA A 60 -5.86 -4.91 -19.34
C ALA A 60 -6.89 -4.69 -18.22
N PRO A 61 -7.68 -5.72 -17.81
CA PRO A 61 -8.59 -5.61 -16.67
C PRO A 61 -7.84 -5.34 -15.36
N HIS A 62 -8.28 -4.33 -14.61
CA HIS A 62 -7.75 -3.98 -13.31
C HIS A 62 -8.83 -4.07 -12.24
N HIS A 63 -8.48 -4.67 -11.10
CA HIS A 63 -9.35 -4.77 -9.93
C HIS A 63 -8.81 -3.94 -8.78
N PHE A 64 -9.70 -3.54 -7.88
CA PHE A 64 -9.39 -2.72 -6.70
C PHE A 64 -8.85 -1.33 -7.05
N ILE A 65 -9.39 -0.75 -8.12
CA ILE A 65 -9.18 0.65 -8.48
C ILE A 65 -10.52 1.35 -8.42
N GLN A 66 -10.59 2.47 -7.70
CA GLN A 66 -11.78 3.34 -7.60
C GLN A 66 -13.10 2.60 -7.29
N HIS A 67 -13.07 1.64 -6.38
CA HIS A 67 -14.22 0.79 -6.02
C HIS A 67 -14.80 1.09 -4.63
N LYS A 68 -14.22 2.03 -3.91
CA LYS A 68 -14.67 2.47 -2.57
C LYS A 68 -14.92 3.97 -2.55
N SER A 69 -15.85 4.40 -1.69
CA SER A 69 -16.03 5.81 -1.36
C SER A 69 -14.99 6.25 -0.32
N ILE A 70 -14.64 7.56 -0.32
CA ILE A 70 -13.79 8.13 0.75
C ILE A 70 -14.42 8.03 2.13
N PHE A 71 -15.73 7.81 2.22
CA PHE A 71 -16.47 7.62 3.47
C PHE A 71 -16.45 6.17 3.96
N ASP A 72 -16.05 5.22 3.13
CA ASP A 72 -15.99 3.82 3.49
C ASP A 72 -14.79 3.55 4.41
N THR A 73 -15.01 2.71 5.41
CA THR A 73 -13.91 2.10 6.17
C THR A 73 -13.42 0.89 5.39
N TYR A 74 -12.16 0.95 4.94
CA TYR A 74 -11.54 -0.13 4.20
C TYR A 74 -10.15 -0.43 4.73
N SER A 75 -10.01 -1.55 5.38
CA SER A 75 -8.77 -1.98 6.02
C SER A 75 -7.94 -2.89 5.13
N VAL A 76 -6.69 -3.13 5.51
CA VAL A 76 -5.84 -4.13 4.85
C VAL A 76 -6.42 -5.55 4.95
N GLY A 77 -7.14 -5.87 6.03
CA GLY A 77 -7.81 -7.16 6.19
C GLY A 77 -9.02 -7.31 5.26
N ASP A 78 -9.77 -6.22 5.01
CA ASP A 78 -10.84 -6.22 4.03
C ASP A 78 -10.29 -6.48 2.63
N PHE A 79 -9.22 -5.77 2.27
CA PHE A 79 -8.53 -5.97 1.00
C PHE A 79 -8.01 -7.42 0.87
N GLU A 80 -7.37 -7.98 1.90
CA GLU A 80 -6.88 -9.36 1.86
C GLU A 80 -8.00 -10.32 1.52
N ARG A 81 -9.15 -10.25 2.22
CA ARG A 81 -10.30 -11.13 1.97
C ARG A 81 -10.84 -10.99 0.56
N GLU A 82 -11.10 -9.75 0.12
CA GLU A 82 -11.66 -9.48 -1.21
C GLU A 82 -10.67 -9.88 -2.32
N ALA A 83 -9.38 -9.61 -2.14
CA ALA A 83 -8.34 -9.98 -3.11
C ALA A 83 -8.17 -11.50 -3.23
N LEU A 84 -8.26 -12.25 -2.13
CA LEU A 84 -8.20 -13.71 -2.16
C LEU A 84 -9.42 -14.32 -2.86
N LEU A 85 -10.63 -13.81 -2.60
CA LEU A 85 -11.84 -14.23 -3.32
C LEU A 85 -11.71 -13.96 -4.84
N LYS A 86 -11.16 -12.79 -5.22
CA LYS A 86 -10.92 -12.49 -6.63
C LYS A 86 -9.84 -13.40 -7.23
N LEU A 87 -8.78 -13.72 -6.49
CA LEU A 87 -7.75 -14.67 -6.94
C LEU A 87 -8.32 -16.08 -7.12
N ASP A 88 -9.17 -16.55 -6.22
CA ASP A 88 -9.82 -17.86 -6.36
C ASP A 88 -10.67 -17.92 -7.63
N THR A 89 -11.42 -16.85 -7.94
CA THR A 89 -12.18 -16.73 -9.19
C THR A 89 -11.24 -16.74 -10.41
N LEU A 90 -10.16 -15.95 -10.40
CA LEU A 90 -9.22 -15.91 -11.51
C LEU A 90 -8.53 -17.24 -11.72
N PHE A 91 -8.11 -17.90 -10.66
CA PHE A 91 -7.40 -19.19 -10.74
C PHE A 91 -8.31 -20.37 -11.09
N SER A 92 -9.63 -20.21 -11.08
CA SER A 92 -10.53 -21.22 -11.67
C SER A 92 -10.48 -21.26 -13.20
N GLU A 93 -10.06 -20.16 -13.83
CA GLU A 93 -10.04 -20.02 -15.29
C GLU A 93 -8.62 -19.80 -15.85
N LYS A 94 -7.73 -19.21 -15.05
CA LYS A 94 -6.38 -18.79 -15.44
C LYS A 94 -5.32 -19.46 -14.56
N SER A 95 -4.20 -19.81 -15.16
CA SER A 95 -3.05 -20.36 -14.41
C SER A 95 -2.18 -19.31 -13.74
N THR A 96 -2.40 -18.03 -14.06
CA THR A 96 -1.58 -16.90 -13.61
C THR A 96 -2.47 -15.70 -13.25
N ALA A 97 -2.09 -14.93 -12.23
CA ALA A 97 -2.67 -13.63 -11.90
C ALA A 97 -1.55 -12.64 -11.55
N ILE A 98 -1.85 -11.33 -11.63
CA ILE A 98 -0.88 -10.29 -11.33
C ILE A 98 -1.37 -9.49 -10.13
N LEU A 99 -0.48 -9.28 -9.15
CA LEU A 99 -0.67 -8.38 -8.03
C LEU A 99 0.34 -7.23 -8.18
N VAL A 100 -0.13 -5.99 -8.36
CA VAL A 100 0.75 -4.84 -8.53
C VAL A 100 0.54 -3.81 -7.43
N GLY A 101 1.61 -3.31 -6.84
CA GLY A 101 1.45 -2.22 -5.88
C GLY A 101 2.73 -1.74 -5.21
N GLY A 102 2.62 -0.55 -4.61
CA GLY A 102 3.66 0.05 -3.78
C GLY A 102 3.37 -0.05 -2.27
N SER A 103 2.18 -0.51 -1.89
CA SER A 103 1.76 -0.66 -0.49
C SER A 103 2.18 -2.04 0.04
N GLY A 104 3.44 -2.13 0.55
CA GLY A 104 4.04 -3.41 0.93
C GLY A 104 3.19 -4.23 1.90
N LEU A 105 2.54 -3.59 2.89
CA LEU A 105 1.64 -4.29 3.82
C LEU A 105 0.46 -4.98 3.09
N TYR A 106 -0.07 -4.37 2.04
CA TYR A 106 -1.19 -4.93 1.26
C TYR A 106 -0.73 -6.11 0.39
N VAL A 107 0.47 -6.01 -0.21
CA VAL A 107 1.09 -7.14 -0.93
C VAL A 107 1.36 -8.30 0.02
N ASP A 108 1.96 -8.02 1.18
CA ASP A 108 2.26 -9.04 2.18
C ASP A 108 1.00 -9.69 2.76
N ALA A 109 -0.09 -8.94 2.94
CA ALA A 109 -1.37 -9.48 3.39
C ALA A 109 -1.90 -10.55 2.43
N VAL A 110 -1.88 -10.29 1.12
CA VAL A 110 -2.34 -11.25 0.12
C VAL A 110 -1.44 -12.49 0.07
N VAL A 111 -0.11 -12.30 0.11
CA VAL A 111 0.83 -13.40 -0.07
C VAL A 111 1.06 -14.19 1.22
N ASN A 112 1.34 -13.48 2.31
CA ASN A 112 1.78 -14.07 3.57
C ASN A 112 0.66 -14.17 4.62
N GLY A 113 -0.48 -13.51 4.38
CA GLY A 113 -1.54 -13.37 5.37
C GLY A 113 -1.24 -12.31 6.43
N LEU A 114 -2.24 -11.96 7.19
CA LEU A 114 -2.14 -11.09 8.36
C LEU A 114 -2.21 -11.91 9.64
N ASP A 115 -1.58 -11.40 10.70
CA ASP A 115 -1.83 -11.94 12.04
C ASP A 115 -3.29 -11.68 12.42
N HIS A 116 -3.92 -12.64 13.08
CA HIS A 116 -5.30 -12.56 13.49
C HIS A 116 -5.46 -11.83 14.81
N PHE A 117 -6.15 -10.71 14.76
CA PHE A 117 -6.52 -9.96 15.95
C PHE A 117 -8.03 -10.05 16.20
N PRO A 118 -8.48 -10.06 17.46
CA PRO A 118 -9.89 -10.04 17.78
C PRO A 118 -10.55 -8.74 17.33
N ASN A 119 -11.85 -8.77 17.12
CA ASN A 119 -12.63 -7.56 16.93
C ASN A 119 -12.65 -6.76 18.23
N ILE A 120 -12.43 -5.46 18.09
CA ILE A 120 -12.31 -4.54 19.21
C ILE A 120 -13.41 -3.49 19.12
N ALA A 121 -14.05 -3.23 20.24
CA ALA A 121 -15.04 -2.17 20.35
C ALA A 121 -14.40 -0.80 20.07
N LYS A 122 -15.08 0.06 19.31
CA LYS A 122 -14.57 1.38 18.88
C LYS A 122 -14.26 2.29 20.07
N GLU A 123 -15.03 2.14 21.13
CA GLU A 123 -14.94 2.92 22.36
C GLU A 123 -13.55 2.84 23.01
N ILE A 124 -12.88 1.66 22.90
CA ILE A 124 -11.52 1.47 23.42
C ILE A 124 -10.53 2.36 22.69
N ARG A 125 -10.63 2.43 21.35
CA ARG A 125 -9.78 3.28 20.53
C ARG A 125 -10.07 4.76 20.76
N GLU A 126 -11.34 5.14 20.88
CA GLU A 126 -11.76 6.51 21.16
C GLU A 126 -11.23 6.98 22.53
N ALA A 127 -11.31 6.14 23.56
CA ALA A 127 -10.74 6.42 24.87
C ALA A 127 -9.21 6.59 24.81
N LEU A 128 -8.50 5.77 24.03
CA LEU A 128 -7.05 5.90 23.84
C LEU A 128 -6.67 7.18 23.08
N ASN A 129 -7.42 7.57 22.06
CA ASN A 129 -7.23 8.82 21.35
C ASN A 129 -7.46 10.02 22.27
N THR A 130 -8.54 10.02 23.08
CA THR A 130 -8.81 11.06 24.07
C THR A 130 -7.67 11.17 25.09
N GLN A 131 -7.11 10.04 25.54
CA GLN A 131 -5.95 10.06 26.43
C GLN A 131 -4.70 10.62 25.75
N LEU A 132 -4.47 10.29 24.47
CA LEU A 132 -3.38 10.87 23.70
C LEU A 132 -3.51 12.40 23.59
N ASP A 133 -4.70 12.88 23.28
CA ASP A 133 -4.97 14.32 23.10
C ASP A 133 -4.82 15.10 24.42
N ASN A 134 -5.30 14.55 25.54
CA ASN A 134 -5.27 15.22 26.86
C ASN A 134 -3.92 15.11 27.58
N ASN A 135 -3.23 13.97 27.45
CA ASN A 135 -2.08 13.64 28.31
C ASN A 135 -0.78 13.40 27.52
N GLY A 136 -0.85 13.45 26.18
CA GLY A 136 0.29 13.19 25.32
C GLY A 136 0.66 11.70 25.19
N LEU A 137 1.66 11.43 24.36
CA LEU A 137 2.07 10.07 24.00
C LEU A 137 2.78 9.32 25.14
N GLN A 138 3.48 10.05 26.01
CA GLN A 138 4.39 9.46 27.01
C GLN A 138 3.68 8.50 27.97
N LEU A 139 2.47 8.83 28.43
CA LEU A 139 1.71 7.94 29.33
C LEU A 139 1.33 6.63 28.66
N LEU A 140 0.95 6.68 27.38
CA LEU A 140 0.62 5.48 26.60
C LEU A 140 1.87 4.64 26.32
N GLN A 141 3.02 5.27 26.08
CA GLN A 141 4.31 4.56 25.94
C GLN A 141 4.69 3.83 27.24
N GLN A 142 4.52 4.47 28.41
CA GLN A 142 4.77 3.84 29.71
C GLN A 142 3.83 2.65 29.97
N GLU A 143 2.54 2.79 29.65
CA GLU A 143 1.60 1.68 29.75
C GLU A 143 2.04 0.52 28.85
N LEU A 144 2.37 0.80 27.58
CA LEU A 144 2.82 -0.24 26.64
C LEU A 144 4.11 -0.93 27.10
N MET A 145 5.06 -0.17 27.62
CA MET A 145 6.32 -0.74 28.15
C MET A 145 6.04 -1.71 29.30
N ARG A 146 5.04 -1.44 30.13
CA ARG A 146 4.65 -2.30 31.26
C ARG A 146 3.92 -3.57 30.80
N VAL A 147 2.98 -3.43 29.86
CA VAL A 147 2.09 -4.55 29.47
C VAL A 147 2.61 -5.41 28.34
N ASP A 148 3.51 -4.86 27.50
CA ASP A 148 4.16 -5.58 26.39
C ASP A 148 5.59 -5.08 26.15
N PRO A 149 6.53 -5.38 27.05
CA PRO A 149 7.91 -4.93 26.91
C PRO A 149 8.62 -5.51 25.68
N LEU A 150 8.18 -6.66 25.17
CA LEU A 150 8.75 -7.28 23.97
C LEU A 150 8.42 -6.45 22.74
N TYR A 151 7.16 -6.09 22.58
CA TYR A 151 6.73 -5.26 21.45
C TYR A 151 7.28 -3.85 21.56
N TYR A 152 7.27 -3.27 22.77
CA TYR A 152 7.82 -1.94 23.04
C TYR A 152 9.28 -1.79 22.55
N LYS A 153 10.14 -2.78 22.82
CA LYS A 153 11.54 -2.78 22.39
C LYS A 153 11.75 -2.90 20.89
N SER A 154 10.81 -3.49 20.19
CA SER A 154 10.93 -3.83 18.74
C SER A 154 10.26 -2.83 17.81
N MET A 155 9.38 -1.96 18.35
CA MET A 155 8.60 -1.03 17.56
C MET A 155 9.11 0.40 17.61
N ASP A 156 8.65 1.23 16.68
CA ASP A 156 8.80 2.68 16.73
C ASP A 156 7.79 3.25 17.75
N THR A 157 8.27 3.55 18.94
CA THR A 157 7.46 4.06 20.07
C THR A 157 7.01 5.50 19.90
N GLU A 158 7.67 6.27 19.01
CA GLU A 158 7.26 7.64 18.67
C GLU A 158 6.09 7.69 17.69
N ASN A 159 5.60 6.53 17.24
CA ASN A 159 4.43 6.43 16.39
C ASN A 159 3.15 6.21 17.22
N PRO A 160 2.30 7.24 17.44
CA PRO A 160 1.12 7.12 18.27
C PRO A 160 0.14 6.04 17.79
N ARG A 161 0.01 5.88 16.47
CA ARG A 161 -0.90 4.89 15.88
C ARG A 161 -0.50 3.46 16.23
N ARG A 162 0.79 3.17 16.32
CA ARG A 162 1.31 1.85 16.71
C ARG A 162 1.15 1.61 18.20
N VAL A 163 1.43 2.62 19.03
CA VAL A 163 1.22 2.55 20.48
C VAL A 163 -0.25 2.29 20.78
N ILE A 164 -1.17 3.10 20.21
CA ILE A 164 -2.61 2.93 20.37
C ILE A 164 -3.05 1.55 19.90
N ARG A 165 -2.58 1.07 18.74
CA ARG A 165 -2.99 -0.25 18.25
C ARG A 165 -2.60 -1.38 19.19
N ALA A 166 -1.42 -1.31 19.79
CA ALA A 166 -0.98 -2.33 20.74
C ALA A 166 -1.80 -2.29 22.04
N LEU A 167 -2.04 -1.09 22.57
CA LEU A 167 -2.84 -0.90 23.78
C LEU A 167 -4.33 -1.23 23.57
N GLU A 168 -4.87 -0.93 22.40
CA GLU A 168 -6.22 -1.29 22.00
C GLU A 168 -6.44 -2.82 22.11
N ILE A 169 -5.49 -3.60 21.58
CA ILE A 169 -5.52 -5.07 21.69
C ILE A 169 -5.42 -5.50 23.15
N TYR A 170 -4.45 -4.94 23.88
CA TYR A 170 -4.26 -5.31 25.28
C TYR A 170 -5.50 -4.98 26.13
N ARG A 171 -6.06 -3.78 26.02
CA ARG A 171 -7.23 -3.36 26.81
C ARG A 171 -8.48 -4.16 26.48
N ALA A 172 -8.60 -4.64 25.22
CA ALA A 172 -9.73 -5.46 24.82
C ALA A 172 -9.61 -6.93 25.27
N THR A 173 -8.40 -7.46 25.36
CA THR A 173 -8.17 -8.89 25.52
C THR A 173 -7.45 -9.30 26.81
N GLY A 174 -6.81 -8.36 27.47
CA GLY A 174 -5.88 -8.62 28.58
C GLY A 174 -4.57 -9.28 28.18
N LYS A 175 -4.35 -9.51 26.86
CA LYS A 175 -3.14 -10.17 26.32
C LYS A 175 -2.23 -9.15 25.62
N PRO A 176 -0.89 -9.27 25.75
CA PRO A 176 0.05 -8.41 25.05
C PRO A 176 -0.09 -8.54 23.54
N TYR A 177 0.10 -7.43 22.80
CA TYR A 177 0.04 -7.40 21.34
C TYR A 177 1.04 -8.39 20.69
N SER A 178 2.23 -8.51 21.29
CA SER A 178 3.28 -9.46 20.84
C SER A 178 2.80 -10.91 20.82
N SER A 179 1.84 -11.31 21.65
CA SER A 179 1.31 -12.67 21.66
C SER A 179 0.46 -13.03 20.44
N PHE A 180 0.02 -12.04 19.68
CA PHE A 180 -0.74 -12.22 18.44
C PHE A 180 0.13 -12.16 17.19
N LEU A 181 1.42 -11.81 17.32
CA LEU A 181 2.33 -11.69 16.20
C LEU A 181 2.95 -13.04 15.82
N ASN A 182 3.24 -13.20 14.52
CA ASN A 182 3.90 -14.38 13.96
C ASN A 182 3.11 -15.70 14.14
N VAL A 183 1.81 -15.62 14.36
CA VAL A 183 0.91 -16.79 14.43
C VAL A 183 0.43 -17.19 13.02
N LYS A 184 1.04 -16.62 11.99
CA LYS A 184 0.66 -16.80 10.59
C LYS A 184 0.81 -18.25 10.14
N SER A 185 -0.26 -18.81 9.60
CA SER A 185 -0.21 -19.97 8.73
C SER A 185 -1.04 -19.70 7.48
N ALA A 186 -0.58 -18.79 6.63
CA ALA A 186 -1.25 -18.58 5.34
C ALA A 186 -0.90 -19.74 4.41
N ASN A 187 -1.72 -20.78 4.41
CA ASN A 187 -1.65 -21.81 3.39
C ASN A 187 -2.31 -21.27 2.12
N ARG A 188 -1.51 -20.67 1.23
CA ARG A 188 -2.01 -20.16 -0.05
C ARG A 188 -2.07 -21.28 -1.09
N ASN A 189 -3.16 -21.29 -1.85
CA ASN A 189 -3.37 -22.27 -2.92
C ASN A 189 -2.62 -21.92 -4.23
N PHE A 190 -1.73 -20.92 -4.19
CA PHE A 190 -0.92 -20.46 -5.31
C PHE A 190 0.56 -20.37 -4.95
N LYS A 191 1.42 -20.38 -5.97
CA LYS A 191 2.85 -20.02 -5.86
C LYS A 191 2.99 -18.52 -6.08
N THR A 192 4.03 -17.91 -5.52
CA THR A 192 4.30 -16.48 -5.68
C THR A 192 5.67 -16.27 -6.32
N LEU A 193 5.74 -15.39 -7.32
CA LEU A 193 6.97 -14.90 -7.92
C LEU A 193 7.00 -13.38 -7.82
N TYR A 194 8.01 -12.85 -7.15
CA TYR A 194 8.18 -11.42 -6.99
C TYR A 194 9.08 -10.83 -8.08
N ILE A 195 8.59 -9.81 -8.77
CA ILE A 195 9.31 -9.00 -9.74
C ILE A 195 9.41 -7.58 -9.19
N GLY A 196 10.61 -7.15 -8.85
CA GLY A 196 10.89 -5.82 -8.35
C GLY A 196 11.44 -4.91 -9.42
N LEU A 197 10.91 -3.69 -9.56
CA LEU A 197 11.52 -2.65 -10.39
C LEU A 197 12.31 -1.70 -9.51
N SER A 198 13.54 -1.40 -9.93
CA SER A 198 14.44 -0.47 -9.25
C SER A 198 15.10 0.49 -10.23
N ALA A 199 15.57 1.61 -9.71
CA ALA A 199 16.45 2.56 -10.38
C ALA A 199 17.32 3.24 -9.33
N GLU A 200 18.36 3.92 -9.78
CA GLU A 200 19.14 4.79 -8.93
C GLU A 200 18.27 5.89 -8.31
N ARG A 201 18.63 6.30 -7.09
CA ARG A 201 17.84 7.28 -6.33
C ARG A 201 17.62 8.61 -7.06
N PRO A 202 18.60 9.21 -7.74
CA PRO A 202 18.39 10.43 -8.50
C PRO A 202 17.30 10.29 -9.57
N ILE A 203 17.31 9.18 -10.31
CA ILE A 203 16.33 8.88 -11.36
C ILE A 203 14.91 8.77 -10.76
N VAL A 204 14.75 8.02 -9.65
CA VAL A 204 13.47 7.92 -8.97
C VAL A 204 12.97 9.29 -8.53
N TYR A 205 13.85 10.15 -8.01
CA TYR A 205 13.49 11.48 -7.53
C TYR A 205 13.08 12.42 -8.66
N GLU A 206 13.78 12.39 -9.77
CA GLU A 206 13.42 13.15 -10.98
C GLU A 206 12.04 12.75 -11.51
N ARG A 207 11.79 11.44 -11.65
CA ARG A 207 10.50 10.91 -12.09
C ARG A 207 9.36 11.27 -11.14
N ILE A 208 9.61 11.29 -9.83
CA ILE A 208 8.64 11.75 -8.84
C ILE A 208 8.35 13.24 -9.02
N ASN A 209 9.38 14.07 -9.13
CA ASN A 209 9.20 15.51 -9.28
C ASN A 209 8.39 15.83 -10.55
N LYS A 210 8.79 15.26 -11.69
CA LYS A 210 8.06 15.40 -12.95
C LYS A 210 6.60 14.93 -12.85
N ARG A 211 6.34 13.81 -12.16
CA ARG A 211 4.97 13.33 -11.94
C ARG A 211 4.13 14.32 -11.15
N VAL A 212 4.68 14.94 -10.12
CA VAL A 212 3.96 15.96 -9.33
C VAL A 212 3.63 17.18 -10.18
N ASP A 213 4.55 17.63 -11.05
CA ASP A 213 4.30 18.74 -11.96
C ASP A 213 3.15 18.39 -12.94
N ILE A 214 3.18 17.21 -13.55
CA ILE A 214 2.10 16.71 -14.42
C ILE A 214 0.77 16.60 -13.67
N MET A 215 0.76 16.17 -12.40
CA MET A 215 -0.47 16.12 -11.61
C MET A 215 -1.10 17.50 -11.43
N LEU A 216 -0.30 18.53 -11.19
CA LEU A 216 -0.77 19.93 -11.10
C LEU A 216 -1.35 20.41 -12.42
N GLU A 217 -0.64 20.16 -13.52
CA GLU A 217 -1.12 20.51 -14.87
C GLU A 217 -2.44 19.81 -15.20
N ASN A 218 -2.65 18.58 -14.72
CA ASN A 218 -3.88 17.80 -14.91
C ASN A 218 -5.02 18.14 -13.94
N GLY A 219 -4.86 19.17 -13.08
CA GLY A 219 -5.95 19.64 -12.22
C GLY A 219 -5.95 19.04 -10.82
N LEU A 220 -4.79 18.64 -10.27
CA LEU A 220 -4.68 18.15 -8.89
C LEU A 220 -5.23 19.16 -7.87
N LEU A 221 -5.03 20.46 -8.10
CA LEU A 221 -5.49 21.50 -7.20
C LEU A 221 -7.02 21.50 -7.09
N GLU A 222 -7.71 21.39 -8.20
CA GLU A 222 -9.18 21.35 -8.29
C GLU A 222 -9.73 20.06 -7.68
N GLU A 223 -9.07 18.92 -7.91
CA GLU A 223 -9.45 17.66 -7.27
C GLU A 223 -9.40 17.79 -5.75
N VAL A 224 -8.29 18.29 -5.21
CA VAL A 224 -8.10 18.43 -3.75
C VAL A 224 -9.03 19.48 -3.16
N LYS A 225 -9.31 20.59 -3.86
CA LYS A 225 -10.25 21.63 -3.44
C LYS A 225 -11.66 21.07 -3.24
N LYS A 226 -12.12 20.19 -4.14
CA LYS A 226 -13.43 19.52 -4.02
C LYS A 226 -13.50 18.60 -2.79
N LEU A 227 -12.39 18.03 -2.38
CA LEU A 227 -12.30 17.12 -1.25
C LEU A 227 -12.01 17.80 0.09
N TYR A 228 -11.65 19.08 0.07
CA TYR A 228 -11.28 19.86 1.23
C TYR A 228 -12.31 19.88 2.37
N PRO A 229 -13.65 19.93 2.12
CA PRO A 229 -14.65 19.83 3.19
C PRO A 229 -14.56 18.53 4.00
N ASN A 230 -13.98 17.48 3.42
CA ASN A 230 -13.86 16.14 4.01
C ASN A 230 -12.41 15.84 4.44
N ARG A 231 -11.54 16.85 4.58
CA ARG A 231 -10.10 16.70 4.78
C ARG A 231 -9.68 15.83 5.95
N ASP A 232 -10.53 15.69 6.96
CA ASP A 232 -10.25 14.90 8.15
C ASP A 232 -10.44 13.40 7.97
N LEU A 233 -11.06 12.97 6.86
CA LEU A 233 -11.24 11.56 6.55
C LEU A 233 -9.90 10.85 6.36
N ASN A 234 -9.79 9.62 6.91
CA ASN A 234 -8.56 8.83 6.84
C ASN A 234 -8.08 8.57 5.40
N ALA A 235 -9.00 8.40 4.45
CA ALA A 235 -8.69 8.23 3.04
C ALA A 235 -7.83 9.38 2.50
N LEU A 236 -8.14 10.62 2.92
CA LEU A 236 -7.51 11.86 2.46
C LEU A 236 -6.22 12.21 3.21
N GLN A 237 -5.89 11.48 4.30
CA GLN A 237 -4.66 11.68 5.07
C GLN A 237 -3.44 11.06 4.36
N THR A 238 -3.14 11.56 3.17
CA THR A 238 -2.04 11.07 2.32
C THR A 238 -1.27 12.22 1.66
N VAL A 239 -0.12 11.90 1.09
CA VAL A 239 0.70 12.86 0.34
C VAL A 239 -0.08 13.44 -0.81
N ALA A 240 0.20 14.65 -1.17
CA ALA A 240 -0.48 15.58 -2.07
C ALA A 240 -1.73 16.24 -1.47
N TYR A 241 -2.62 15.47 -0.84
CA TYR A 241 -3.84 16.03 -0.26
C TYR A 241 -3.55 16.86 0.99
N ARG A 242 -2.77 16.32 1.94
CA ARG A 242 -2.45 17.02 3.19
C ARG A 242 -1.71 18.35 2.96
N GLU A 243 -0.77 18.36 2.05
CA GLU A 243 0.02 19.54 1.73
C GLU A 243 -0.84 20.62 1.05
N LEU A 244 -1.76 20.22 0.15
CA LEU A 244 -2.70 21.15 -0.47
C LEU A 244 -3.81 21.59 0.49
N PHE A 245 -4.22 20.77 1.46
CA PHE A 245 -5.11 21.24 2.52
C PHE A 245 -4.44 22.36 3.35
N GLN A 246 -3.16 22.23 3.69
CA GLN A 246 -2.40 23.30 4.35
C GLN A 246 -2.32 24.59 3.52
N TYR A 247 -2.26 24.45 2.21
CA TYR A 247 -2.38 25.62 1.31
C TYR A 247 -3.77 26.25 1.39
N PHE A 248 -4.84 25.46 1.36
CA PHE A 248 -6.21 25.98 1.51
C PHE A 248 -6.51 26.55 2.91
N ASP A 249 -5.85 26.05 3.94
CA ASP A 249 -5.88 26.62 5.31
C ASP A 249 -5.06 27.92 5.43
N GLY A 250 -4.34 28.34 4.38
CA GLY A 250 -3.46 29.52 4.41
C GLY A 250 -2.16 29.36 5.20
N THR A 251 -1.81 28.14 5.59
CA THR A 251 -0.59 27.85 6.37
C THR A 251 0.65 27.65 5.50
N LEU A 252 0.47 27.35 4.22
CA LEU A 252 1.54 27.25 3.21
C LEU A 252 1.19 28.05 1.96
N SER A 253 2.21 28.58 1.24
CA SER A 253 2.01 29.01 -0.15
C SER A 253 1.87 27.79 -1.06
N LEU A 254 1.31 27.99 -2.27
CA LEU A 254 1.17 26.90 -3.24
C LEU A 254 2.54 26.31 -3.61
N GLU A 255 3.53 27.16 -3.88
CA GLU A 255 4.88 26.75 -4.22
C GLU A 255 5.48 25.87 -3.11
N LYS A 256 5.26 26.27 -1.85
CA LYS A 256 5.74 25.52 -0.69
C LYS A 256 5.02 24.19 -0.52
N ALA A 257 3.70 24.16 -0.74
CA ALA A 257 2.92 22.92 -0.72
C ALA A 257 3.43 21.93 -1.80
N VAL A 258 3.71 22.41 -3.02
CA VAL A 258 4.28 21.59 -4.11
C VAL A 258 5.66 21.05 -3.77
N GLU A 259 6.53 21.85 -3.18
CA GLU A 259 7.84 21.38 -2.69
C GLU A 259 7.70 20.28 -1.64
N GLU A 260 6.79 20.44 -0.69
CA GLU A 260 6.52 19.43 0.35
C GLU A 260 5.92 18.16 -0.25
N ILE A 261 5.02 18.25 -1.24
CA ILE A 261 4.50 17.08 -1.97
C ILE A 261 5.65 16.30 -2.61
N LYS A 262 6.53 16.98 -3.38
CA LYS A 262 7.70 16.35 -4.00
C LYS A 262 8.59 15.68 -2.95
N LYS A 263 8.91 16.38 -1.87
CA LYS A 263 9.74 15.89 -0.76
C LYS A 263 9.10 14.69 -0.05
N ASN A 264 7.81 14.76 0.29
CA ASN A 264 7.11 13.68 1.00
C ASN A 264 6.87 12.46 0.12
N THR A 265 6.68 12.64 -1.21
CA THR A 265 6.62 11.55 -2.17
C THR A 265 7.98 10.84 -2.29
N ARG A 266 9.11 11.57 -2.31
CA ARG A 266 10.46 10.96 -2.27
C ARG A 266 10.69 10.17 -0.98
N ARG A 267 10.24 10.70 0.18
CA ARG A 267 10.29 9.98 1.46
C ARG A 267 9.43 8.71 1.44
N PHE A 268 8.26 8.79 0.81
CA PHE A 268 7.37 7.63 0.63
C PHE A 268 8.04 6.56 -0.24
N ALA A 269 8.62 6.93 -1.39
CA ALA A 269 9.38 6.03 -2.25
C ALA A 269 10.56 5.36 -1.54
N LYS A 270 11.28 6.10 -0.68
CA LYS A 270 12.35 5.55 0.17
C LYS A 270 11.80 4.48 1.13
N ARG A 271 10.64 4.73 1.78
CA ARG A 271 10.01 3.74 2.69
C ARG A 271 9.58 2.48 1.93
N GLN A 272 8.99 2.62 0.73
CA GLN A 272 8.63 1.49 -0.13
C GLN A 272 9.87 0.64 -0.47
N GLY A 273 10.94 1.28 -0.92
CA GLY A 273 12.19 0.58 -1.21
C GLY A 273 12.80 -0.13 0.00
N THR A 274 12.74 0.48 1.19
CA THR A 274 13.18 -0.14 2.44
C THR A 274 12.32 -1.35 2.81
N TRP A 275 11.00 -1.28 2.58
CA TRP A 275 10.09 -2.40 2.83
C TRP A 275 10.42 -3.59 1.94
N PHE A 276 10.44 -3.39 0.64
CA PHE A 276 10.61 -4.48 -0.33
C PHE A 276 12.01 -5.10 -0.29
N ARG A 277 13.07 -4.33 0.02
CA ARG A 277 14.43 -4.90 0.17
C ARG A 277 14.59 -5.90 1.31
N LYS A 278 13.66 -5.96 2.27
CA LYS A 278 13.65 -6.98 3.32
C LYS A 278 13.30 -8.37 2.79
N ASN A 279 12.58 -8.44 1.68
CA ASN A 279 12.19 -9.69 1.06
C ASN A 279 13.27 -10.14 0.07
N GLN A 280 14.03 -11.19 0.44
CA GLN A 280 15.13 -11.76 -0.36
C GLN A 280 14.65 -12.54 -1.59
N HIS A 281 13.34 -12.82 -1.70
CA HIS A 281 12.75 -13.56 -2.82
C HIS A 281 12.37 -12.65 -4.01
N ILE A 282 12.62 -11.34 -3.91
CA ILE A 282 12.33 -10.41 -5.01
C ILE A 282 13.46 -10.47 -6.05
N HIS A 283 13.11 -10.79 -7.29
CA HIS A 283 13.98 -10.64 -8.44
C HIS A 283 13.92 -9.20 -8.92
N TRP A 284 15.02 -8.48 -8.72
CA TRP A 284 15.12 -7.05 -9.05
C TRP A 284 15.59 -6.83 -10.47
N PHE A 285 14.87 -6.01 -11.21
CA PHE A 285 15.20 -5.54 -12.54
C PHE A 285 15.38 -4.02 -12.55
N ASP A 286 16.28 -3.52 -13.39
CA ASP A 286 16.32 -2.10 -13.65
C ASP A 286 15.03 -1.65 -14.36
N TYR A 287 14.58 -0.44 -14.08
CA TYR A 287 13.32 0.10 -14.63
C TYR A 287 13.36 0.24 -16.16
N THR A 288 14.55 0.24 -16.77
CA THR A 288 14.76 0.26 -18.23
C THR A 288 14.72 -1.14 -18.86
N THR A 289 14.71 -2.19 -18.05
CA THR A 289 14.66 -3.57 -18.58
C THR A 289 13.41 -3.76 -19.42
N ASN A 290 13.60 -4.27 -20.64
CA ASN A 290 12.49 -4.55 -21.54
C ASN A 290 11.51 -5.57 -20.93
N SER A 291 10.21 -5.34 -21.10
CA SER A 291 9.16 -6.22 -20.59
C SER A 291 9.26 -7.66 -21.13
N GLU A 292 9.71 -7.84 -22.39
CA GLU A 292 9.91 -9.15 -23.01
C GLU A 292 10.96 -9.98 -22.23
N ALA A 293 12.07 -9.37 -21.83
CA ALA A 293 13.10 -10.05 -21.04
C ALA A 293 12.56 -10.50 -19.67
N ILE A 294 11.71 -9.69 -19.05
CA ILE A 294 11.08 -10.05 -17.77
C ILE A 294 10.04 -11.16 -17.98
N ILE A 295 9.28 -11.13 -19.06
CA ILE A 295 8.31 -12.17 -19.42
C ILE A 295 9.01 -13.51 -19.61
N GLU A 296 10.11 -13.55 -20.38
CA GLU A 296 10.88 -14.80 -20.60
C GLU A 296 11.46 -15.32 -19.27
N PHE A 297 12.01 -14.46 -18.43
CA PHE A 297 12.47 -14.85 -17.11
C PHE A 297 11.35 -15.50 -16.26
N ILE A 298 10.13 -14.94 -16.29
CA ILE A 298 8.98 -15.49 -15.56
C ILE A 298 8.59 -16.86 -16.12
N LYS A 299 8.57 -17.03 -17.45
CA LYS A 299 8.26 -18.32 -18.09
C LYS A 299 9.27 -19.39 -17.69
N GLU A 300 10.56 -19.08 -17.73
CA GLU A 300 11.64 -19.99 -17.32
C GLU A 300 11.49 -20.42 -15.86
N LYS A 301 11.28 -19.45 -14.95
CA LYS A 301 11.08 -19.75 -13.53
C LYS A 301 9.82 -20.58 -13.26
N ASN A 302 8.76 -20.34 -14.02
CA ASN A 302 7.52 -21.11 -13.88
C ASN A 302 7.65 -22.53 -14.47
N ALA A 303 8.52 -22.75 -15.45
CA ALA A 303 8.79 -24.07 -16.01
C ALA A 303 9.65 -24.95 -15.09
N GLN A 304 10.57 -24.35 -14.32
CA GLN A 304 11.47 -25.04 -13.38
C GLN A 304 10.78 -25.51 -12.08
N ASN A 305 9.58 -25.03 -11.80
CA ASN A 305 8.80 -25.30 -10.58
C ASN A 305 7.46 -26.02 -10.88
#